data_dd960380329d598ef5e2abb6cc0d7c28
#
_entry.id   dd960380329d598ef5e2abb6cc0d7c28
#
_cell.length_a   1.000
_cell.length_b   1.000
_cell.length_c   1.000
_cell.angle_alpha   90.00
_cell.angle_beta   90.00
_cell.angle_gamma   90.00
#
_symmetry.space_group_name_H-M   'P 1'
#
loop_
_entity.id
_entity.type
_entity.pdbx_description
1 polymer ?
#
loop_
_entity_poly.entity_id
_entity_poly.type
_entity_poly.pdbx_seq_one_letter_code
_entity_poly.pdbx_strand_id
1 'polypeptide(L)' 'MAVITFTNEPSLAELRETESVYTRAMEYLVADGVKEGEASKSVCWRRLYRLHQALPERYGNPRALFLSLQAHQRSQKAA' A
#
# COMPACT_ATOMS: atom_id res chain seq x y z
N MET A 1 -27.60 3.94 17.20
CA MET A 1 -26.62 2.85 17.15
C MET A 1 -25.68 3.05 15.99
N ALA A 2 -24.43 3.01 16.28
CA ALA A 2 -23.46 3.19 15.24
C ALA A 2 -23.32 1.91 14.42
N VAL A 3 -23.67 1.99 13.17
CA VAL A 3 -23.39 0.90 12.25
C VAL A 3 -22.01 1.16 11.69
N ILE A 4 -21.13 0.24 11.97
CA ILE A 4 -19.80 0.33 11.37
C ILE A 4 -19.93 -0.08 9.91
N THR A 5 -19.92 0.89 9.05
CA THR A 5 -19.97 0.63 7.64
C THR A 5 -18.55 0.53 7.12
N PHE A 6 -18.13 -0.68 6.82
CA PHE A 6 -16.81 -0.91 6.23
C PHE A 6 -16.71 -0.40 4.80
N THR A 7 -17.83 0.08 4.27
CA THR A 7 -17.90 0.65 2.94
C THR A 7 -17.41 2.09 2.89
N ASN A 8 -17.33 2.75 4.05
CA ASN A 8 -16.88 4.13 4.08
C ASN A 8 -15.40 4.22 3.82
N GLU A 9 -15.07 4.94 2.78
CA GLU A 9 -13.69 5.23 2.49
C GLU A 9 -13.15 6.17 3.56
N PRO A 10 -11.96 5.92 4.10
CA PRO A 10 -11.36 6.84 5.06
C PRO A 10 -11.08 8.19 4.41
N SER A 11 -11.12 9.22 5.22
CA SER A 11 -10.78 10.57 4.75
C SER A 11 -9.30 10.64 4.39
N LEU A 12 -8.94 11.64 3.62
CA LEU A 12 -7.56 11.85 3.25
C LEU A 12 -6.67 12.03 4.48
N ALA A 13 -7.17 12.72 5.50
CA ALA A 13 -6.43 12.90 6.74
C ALA A 13 -6.15 11.55 7.43
N GLU A 14 -7.16 10.68 7.48
CA GLU A 14 -7.01 9.35 8.06
C GLU A 14 -6.00 8.51 7.28
N LEU A 15 -6.04 8.59 5.96
CA LEU A 15 -5.09 7.88 5.11
C LEU A 15 -3.66 8.32 5.37
N ARG A 16 -3.45 9.62 5.56
CA ARG A 16 -2.12 10.16 5.85
C ARG A 16 -1.62 9.70 7.21
N GLU A 17 -2.50 9.61 8.20
CA GLU A 17 -2.12 9.14 9.53
C GLU A 17 -1.78 7.65 9.53
N THR A 18 -2.37 6.88 8.64
CA THR A 18 -2.17 5.44 8.59
C THR A 18 -1.31 4.98 7.40
N GLU A 19 -0.70 5.92 6.71
CA GLU A 19 0.13 5.61 5.54
C GLU A 19 1.22 4.59 5.87
N SER A 20 1.88 4.72 7.01
CA SER A 20 2.93 3.79 7.42
C SER A 20 2.41 2.37 7.62
N VAL A 21 1.16 2.24 8.06
CA VAL A 21 0.51 0.93 8.22
C VAL A 21 0.31 0.28 6.85
N TYR A 22 -0.14 1.05 5.88
CA TYR A 22 -0.36 0.53 4.53
C TYR A 22 0.95 0.21 3.82
N THR A 23 1.98 1.01 4.05
CA THR A 23 3.31 0.73 3.50
C THR A 23 3.87 -0.55 4.09
N ARG A 24 3.72 -0.75 5.40
CA ARG A 24 4.17 -1.98 6.04
C ARG A 24 3.38 -3.19 5.55
N ALA A 25 2.09 -3.03 5.34
CA ALA A 25 1.27 -4.10 4.76
C ALA A 25 1.77 -4.48 3.37
N MET A 26 2.17 -3.50 2.58
CA MET A 26 2.76 -3.76 1.27
C MET A 26 4.05 -4.56 1.39
N GLU A 27 4.89 -4.23 2.37
CA GLU A 27 6.12 -4.98 2.63
C GLU A 27 5.83 -6.44 2.95
N TYR A 28 4.78 -6.71 3.73
CA TYR A 28 4.37 -8.09 4.02
C TYR A 28 3.91 -8.83 2.77
N LEU A 29 3.17 -8.15 1.89
CA LEU A 29 2.73 -8.78 0.64
C LEU A 29 3.94 -9.20 -0.20
N VAL A 30 4.94 -8.34 -0.28
CA VAL A 30 6.16 -8.68 -1.02
C VAL A 30 6.91 -9.84 -0.35
N ALA A 31 7.03 -9.80 0.97
CA ALA A 31 7.72 -10.85 1.72
C ALA A 31 7.02 -12.21 1.56
N ASP A 32 5.69 -12.21 1.47
CA ASP A 32 4.91 -13.42 1.27
C ASP A 32 4.95 -13.91 -0.18
N GLY A 33 5.57 -13.18 -1.09
CA GLY A 33 5.66 -13.56 -2.48
C GLY A 33 4.38 -13.35 -3.27
N VAL A 34 3.50 -12.48 -2.80
CA VAL A 34 2.24 -12.18 -3.48
C VAL A 34 2.55 -11.51 -4.82
N LYS A 35 1.89 -11.97 -5.87
CA LYS A 35 2.08 -11.41 -7.21
C LYS A 35 1.43 -10.04 -7.32
N GLU A 36 1.97 -9.22 -8.22
CA GLU A 36 1.48 -7.85 -8.43
C GLU A 36 -0.02 -7.79 -8.67
N GLY A 37 -0.55 -8.70 -9.50
CA GLY A 37 -1.98 -8.73 -9.80
C GLY A 37 -2.86 -8.93 -8.57
N GLU A 38 -2.41 -9.75 -7.64
CA GLU A 38 -3.14 -9.96 -6.38
C GLU A 38 -2.89 -8.83 -5.41
N ALA A 39 -1.66 -8.35 -5.32
CA ALA A 39 -1.32 -7.24 -4.44
C ALA A 39 -2.11 -5.98 -4.79
N SER A 40 -2.33 -5.73 -6.08
CA SER A 40 -3.07 -4.55 -6.53
C SER A 40 -4.54 -4.56 -6.09
N LYS A 41 -5.06 -5.71 -5.71
CA LYS A 41 -6.43 -5.85 -5.20
C LYS A 41 -6.50 -5.64 -3.69
N SER A 42 -5.37 -5.54 -3.03
CA SER A 42 -5.32 -5.40 -1.58
C SER A 42 -5.78 -4.03 -1.12
N VAL A 43 -6.22 -3.97 0.13
CA VAL A 43 -6.65 -2.71 0.74
C VAL A 43 -5.49 -1.72 0.83
N CYS A 44 -4.30 -2.20 1.21
CA CYS A 44 -3.14 -1.31 1.34
C CYS A 44 -2.78 -0.65 0.00
N TRP A 45 -2.81 -1.41 -1.08
CA TRP A 45 -2.54 -0.86 -2.41
C TRP A 45 -3.55 0.23 -2.76
N ARG A 46 -4.84 -0.05 -2.57
CA ARG A 46 -5.90 0.91 -2.91
C ARG A 46 -5.80 2.18 -2.07
N ARG A 47 -5.47 2.06 -0.80
CA ARG A 47 -5.32 3.21 0.09
C ARG A 47 -4.11 4.07 -0.30
N LEU A 48 -2.98 3.43 -0.59
CA LEU A 48 -1.80 4.13 -1.06
C LEU A 48 -2.03 4.79 -2.41
N TYR A 49 -2.77 4.12 -3.29
CA TYR A 49 -3.10 4.70 -4.59
C TYR A 49 -3.96 5.95 -4.45
N ARG A 50 -4.90 5.91 -3.51
CA ARG A 50 -5.74 7.07 -3.25
C ARG A 50 -4.92 8.26 -2.73
N LEU A 51 -3.96 8.00 -1.86
CA LEU A 51 -3.02 9.03 -1.41
C LEU A 51 -2.21 9.59 -2.58
N HIS A 52 -1.73 8.71 -3.43
CA HIS A 52 -0.98 9.12 -4.61
C HIS A 52 -1.83 10.01 -5.54
N GLN A 53 -3.08 9.63 -5.77
CA GLN A 53 -3.96 10.41 -6.64
C GLN A 53 -4.26 11.80 -6.06
N ALA A 54 -4.43 11.88 -4.75
CA ALA A 54 -4.74 13.15 -4.11
C ALA A 54 -3.51 14.04 -3.91
N LEU A 55 -2.36 13.42 -3.63
CA LEU A 55 -1.12 14.13 -3.32
C LEU A 55 0.05 13.49 -4.08
N PRO A 56 0.07 13.56 -5.40
CA PRO A 56 1.08 12.85 -6.20
C PRO A 56 2.50 13.35 -5.94
N GLU A 57 2.65 14.58 -5.46
CA GLU A 57 3.96 15.14 -5.16
C GLU A 57 4.57 14.54 -3.90
N ARG A 58 3.74 13.99 -3.01
CA ARG A 58 4.19 13.42 -1.74
C ARG A 58 4.25 11.89 -1.76
N TYR A 59 3.36 11.28 -2.50
CA TYR A 59 3.20 9.83 -2.49
C TYR A 59 3.42 9.26 -3.86
N GLY A 60 4.35 8.34 -3.95
CA GLY A 60 4.61 7.63 -5.19
C GLY A 60 3.50 6.63 -5.51
N ASN A 61 3.50 6.18 -6.74
CA ASN A 61 2.56 5.16 -7.20
C ASN A 61 2.82 3.85 -6.41
N PRO A 62 1.76 3.20 -5.89
CA PRO A 62 1.91 1.93 -5.16
C PRO A 62 2.63 0.85 -5.95
N ARG A 63 2.47 0.83 -7.27
CA ARG A 63 3.18 -0.13 -8.12
C ARG A 63 4.68 0.08 -8.05
N ALA A 64 5.11 1.34 -8.08
CA ALA A 64 6.53 1.66 -7.96
C ALA A 64 7.08 1.23 -6.59
N LEU A 65 6.30 1.43 -5.53
CA LEU A 65 6.67 0.96 -4.20
C LEU A 65 6.79 -0.56 -4.17
N PHE A 66 5.81 -1.25 -4.73
CA PHE A 66 5.80 -2.71 -4.76
C PHE A 66 7.04 -3.25 -5.48
N LEU A 67 7.33 -2.71 -6.65
CA LEU A 67 8.50 -3.13 -7.43
C LEU A 67 9.81 -2.83 -6.72
N SER A 68 9.88 -1.69 -6.06
CA SER A 68 11.05 -1.31 -5.27
C SER A 68 11.28 -2.29 -4.11
N LEU A 69 10.21 -2.67 -3.42
CA LEU A 69 10.29 -3.64 -2.33
C LEU A 69 10.71 -5.01 -2.82
N GLN A 70 10.21 -5.43 -3.98
CA GLN A 70 10.61 -6.70 -4.59
C GLN A 70 12.11 -6.69 -4.95
N ALA A 71 12.57 -5.60 -5.51
CA ALA A 71 13.99 -5.47 -5.87
C ALA A 71 14.86 -5.53 -4.62
N HIS A 72 14.45 -4.86 -3.56
CA HIS A 72 15.17 -4.87 -2.30
C HIS A 72 15.22 -6.28 -1.70
N GLN A 73 14.10 -6.99 -1.72
CA GLN A 73 14.02 -8.35 -1.21
C GLN A 73 14.93 -9.30 -1.99
N ARG A 74 14.96 -9.17 -3.32
CA ARG A 74 15.84 -9.97 -4.17
C ARG A 74 17.30 -9.69 -3.86
N SER A 75 17.63 -8.43 -3.65
CA SER A 75 19.00 -8.03 -3.31
C SER A 75 19.45 -8.67 -1.99
N GLN A 76 18.57 -8.71 -0.99
CA GLN A 76 18.87 -9.32 0.28
C GLN A 76 19.04 -10.84 0.18
N LYS A 77 18.24 -11.48 -0.66
CA LYS A 77 18.32 -12.93 -0.86
C LYS A 77 19.56 -13.33 -1.66
N ALA A 78 20.05 -12.45 -2.52
CA ALA A 78 21.20 -12.72 -3.35
C ALA A 78 22.53 -12.56 -2.60
N ALA A 79 22.48 -11.92 -1.44
CA ALA A 79 23.69 -11.67 -0.64
C ALA A 79 24.19 -12.91 0.10
#